data_a80f8c7f9b53bb67cf312b78bdf4bb15
#
_entry.id   a80f8c7f9b53bb67cf312b78bdf4bb15
#
_cell.length_a   1.000
_cell.length_b   1.000
_cell.length_c   1.000
_cell.angle_alpha   90.00
_cell.angle_beta   90.00
_cell.angle_gamma   90.00
#
_symmetry.space_group_name_H-M   'P 1'
#
loop_
_entity.id
_entity.type
_entity.pdbx_description
1 polymer ?
#
loop_
_entity_poly.entity_id
_entity_poly.type
_entity_poly.pdbx_seq_one_letter_code
_entity_poly.pdbx_strand_id
1 'polypeptide(L)'
;MKNIIFPKTLKKGDQIAIISPAGFVEEASLQSTINLIKSKGYQPILGKYTLGKFENGYNYSGTEKERIQDVNWAFNNPEISAIWASRGGYGCQHLLRHLKLSEFRENPKWYIGYSDNTVIQSY
;
A
#
# COMPACT_ATOMS: atom_id res chain seq x y z
N MET A 1 -26.01 -10.48 10.84
CA MET A 1 -24.57 -10.70 11.12
C MET A 1 -23.78 -10.55 9.83
N LYS A 2 -22.73 -9.74 9.83
CA LYS A 2 -21.89 -9.60 8.65
C LYS A 2 -20.93 -10.78 8.54
N ASN A 3 -20.85 -11.37 7.37
CA ASN A 3 -19.84 -12.40 7.12
C ASN A 3 -18.47 -11.76 7.01
N ILE A 4 -17.49 -12.38 7.68
CA ILE A 4 -16.10 -11.94 7.59
C ILE A 4 -15.45 -12.69 6.42
N ILE A 5 -14.89 -11.93 5.49
CA ILE A 5 -14.16 -12.49 4.34
C ILE A 5 -12.68 -12.27 4.58
N PHE A 6 -11.91 -13.35 4.64
CA PHE A 6 -10.46 -13.27 4.79
C PHE A 6 -9.79 -13.28 3.43
N PRO A 7 -8.65 -12.55 3.27
CA PRO A 7 -7.85 -12.66 2.06
C PRO A 7 -7.35 -14.09 1.87
N LYS A 8 -7.11 -14.47 0.62
CA LYS A 8 -6.52 -15.76 0.31
C LYS A 8 -5.11 -15.84 0.84
N THR A 9 -4.68 -17.04 1.25
CA THR A 9 -3.31 -17.28 1.65
C THR A 9 -2.36 -16.97 0.49
N LEU A 10 -1.26 -16.27 0.78
CA LEU A 10 -0.25 -15.93 -0.24
C LEU A 10 0.47 -17.18 -0.71
N LYS A 11 0.70 -17.26 -2.02
CA LYS A 11 1.42 -18.36 -2.68
C LYS A 11 2.65 -17.81 -3.38
N LYS A 12 3.66 -18.65 -3.57
CA LYS A 12 4.85 -18.26 -4.32
C LYS A 12 4.47 -17.73 -5.71
N GLY A 13 5.07 -16.62 -6.09
CA GLY A 13 4.77 -15.94 -7.35
C GLY A 13 3.69 -14.87 -7.24
N ASP A 14 2.97 -14.81 -6.13
CA ASP A 14 1.93 -13.78 -5.94
C ASP A 14 2.55 -12.39 -5.94
N GLN A 15 1.80 -11.43 -6.47
CA GLN A 15 2.24 -10.06 -6.57
C GLN A 15 1.92 -9.28 -5.29
N ILE A 16 2.92 -8.58 -4.78
CA ILE A 16 2.78 -7.70 -3.63
C ILE A 16 3.06 -6.27 -4.09
N ALA A 17 2.05 -5.41 -4.03
CA ALA A 17 2.23 -4.01 -4.37
C ALA A 17 2.93 -3.28 -3.24
N ILE A 18 3.92 -2.47 -3.57
CA ILE A 18 4.58 -1.57 -2.60
C ILE A 18 4.13 -0.16 -2.92
N ILE A 19 3.48 0.49 -1.97
CA ILE A 19 3.00 1.86 -2.09
C ILE A 19 3.54 2.72 -0.96
N SER A 20 3.50 4.03 -1.13
CA SER A 20 3.92 5.01 -0.11
C SER A 20 2.76 5.97 0.15
N PRO A 21 1.77 5.57 0.98
CA PRO A 21 0.57 6.40 1.18
C PRO A 21 0.77 7.62 2.08
N ALA A 22 1.91 7.72 2.74
CA ALA A 22 2.21 8.81 3.68
C ALA A 22 3.57 9.44 3.37
N GLY A 23 4.60 9.14 4.16
CA GLY A 23 5.94 9.71 3.99
C GLY A 23 6.70 9.12 2.81
N PHE A 24 7.69 9.85 2.32
CA PHE A 24 8.59 9.31 1.30
C PHE A 24 9.51 8.24 1.90
N VAL A 25 9.91 7.27 1.09
CA VAL A 25 10.81 6.20 1.51
C VAL A 25 12.20 6.39 0.91
N GLU A 26 13.23 6.12 1.70
CA GLU A 26 14.60 6.11 1.19
C GLU A 26 14.79 4.93 0.23
N GLU A 27 15.51 5.16 -0.86
CA GLU A 27 15.72 4.15 -1.88
C GLU A 27 16.39 2.88 -1.34
N ALA A 28 17.36 3.04 -0.44
CA ALA A 28 18.04 1.89 0.19
C ALA A 28 17.08 1.05 1.02
N SER A 29 16.18 1.70 1.78
CA SER A 29 15.18 1.00 2.58
C SER A 29 14.17 0.26 1.70
N LEU A 30 13.77 0.89 0.61
CA LEU A 30 12.86 0.25 -0.36
C LEU A 30 13.53 -0.96 -1.00
N GLN A 31 14.81 -0.86 -1.35
CA GLN A 31 15.53 -1.98 -1.94
C GLN A 31 15.62 -3.17 -0.98
N SER A 32 15.81 -2.90 0.31
CA SER A 32 15.79 -3.97 1.33
C SER A 32 14.43 -4.67 1.39
N THR A 33 13.34 -3.91 1.29
CA THR A 33 11.98 -4.46 1.25
C THR A 33 11.77 -5.31 -0.01
N ILE A 34 12.20 -4.81 -1.16
CA ILE A 34 12.12 -5.53 -2.43
C ILE A 34 12.87 -6.87 -2.32
N ASN A 35 14.08 -6.84 -1.78
CA ASN A 35 14.89 -8.05 -1.63
C ASN A 35 14.24 -9.06 -0.68
N LEU A 36 13.65 -8.58 0.42
CA LEU A 36 12.94 -9.44 1.36
C LEU A 36 11.75 -10.14 0.68
N ILE A 37 10.94 -9.39 -0.04
CA ILE A 37 9.76 -9.92 -0.73
C ILE A 37 10.19 -10.98 -1.75
N LYS A 38 11.22 -10.69 -2.55
CA LYS A 38 11.76 -11.66 -3.52
C LYS A 38 12.30 -12.89 -2.84
N SER A 39 13.00 -12.76 -1.71
CA SER A 39 13.57 -13.88 -0.99
C SER A 39 12.52 -14.84 -0.47
N LYS A 40 11.30 -14.37 -0.23
CA LYS A 40 10.17 -15.20 0.20
C LYS A 40 9.40 -15.82 -0.97
N GLY A 41 9.83 -15.57 -2.20
CA GLY A 41 9.21 -16.14 -3.39
C GLY A 41 8.06 -15.32 -3.96
N TYR A 42 7.87 -14.08 -3.51
CA TYR A 42 6.83 -13.20 -4.03
C TYR A 42 7.39 -12.20 -5.03
N GLN A 43 6.49 -11.59 -5.81
CA GLN A 43 6.85 -10.62 -6.84
C GLN A 43 6.47 -9.20 -6.40
N PRO A 44 7.46 -8.32 -6.10
CA PRO A 44 7.15 -6.94 -5.73
C PRO A 44 6.80 -6.10 -6.97
N ILE A 45 5.73 -5.32 -6.87
CA ILE A 45 5.29 -4.39 -7.91
C ILE A 45 5.19 -3.00 -7.27
N LEU A 46 5.96 -2.05 -7.77
CA LEU A 46 5.97 -0.70 -7.22
C LEU A 46 4.79 0.11 -7.76
N GLY A 47 4.13 0.85 -6.88
CA GLY A 47 3.19 1.89 -7.29
C GLY A 47 3.92 3.00 -8.03
N LYS A 48 3.19 3.75 -8.84
CA LYS A 48 3.77 4.80 -9.68
C LYS A 48 4.52 5.85 -8.86
N TYR A 49 4.03 6.17 -7.67
CA TYR A 49 4.58 7.23 -6.83
C TYR A 49 5.29 6.69 -5.58
N THR A 50 5.64 5.42 -5.55
CA THR A 50 6.29 4.79 -4.37
C THR A 50 7.58 5.51 -3.97
N LEU A 51 8.38 5.97 -4.93
CA LEU A 51 9.62 6.73 -4.69
C LEU A 51 9.42 8.24 -4.83
N GLY A 52 8.18 8.71 -4.88
CA GLY A 52 7.90 10.13 -5.03
C GLY A 52 8.27 10.93 -3.78
N LYS A 53 8.45 12.24 -3.96
CA LYS A 53 8.72 13.20 -2.89
C LYS A 53 7.90 14.45 -3.11
N PHE A 54 7.28 14.94 -2.05
CA PHE A 54 6.50 16.18 -2.09
C PHE A 54 6.58 16.85 -0.72
N GLU A 55 7.18 18.04 -0.67
CA GLU A 55 7.28 18.82 0.56
C GLU A 55 6.13 19.81 0.67
N ASN A 56 5.37 19.70 1.76
CA ASN A 56 4.28 20.64 2.09
C ASN A 56 4.07 20.62 3.59
N GLY A 57 5.05 21.18 4.35
CA GLY A 57 5.06 21.11 5.81
C GLY A 57 5.47 19.76 6.34
N TYR A 58 5.55 18.74 5.49
CA TYR A 58 5.99 17.38 5.79
C TYR A 58 6.50 16.76 4.49
N ASN A 59 7.41 15.79 4.62
CA ASN A 59 7.98 15.12 3.45
C ASN A 59 7.10 13.93 3.05
N TYR A 60 6.11 14.19 2.20
CA TYR A 60 5.23 13.17 1.65
C TYR A 60 5.87 12.45 0.46
N SER A 61 5.37 11.28 0.13
CA SER A 61 5.77 10.56 -1.08
C SER A 61 5.24 11.21 -2.35
N GLY A 62 4.16 12.00 -2.23
CA GLY A 62 3.55 12.67 -3.36
C GLY A 62 2.42 13.57 -2.88
N THR A 63 1.76 14.23 -3.83
CA THR A 63 0.55 14.98 -3.52
C THR A 63 -0.52 14.03 -3.00
N GLU A 64 -1.55 14.60 -2.36
CA GLU A 64 -2.69 13.80 -1.89
C GLU A 64 -3.30 13.01 -3.05
N LYS A 65 -3.49 13.65 -4.22
CA LYS A 65 -4.04 12.99 -5.41
C LYS A 65 -3.15 11.82 -5.88
N GLU A 66 -1.83 12.00 -5.89
CA GLU A 66 -0.89 10.95 -6.29
C GLU A 66 -0.92 9.78 -5.34
N ARG A 67 -0.95 10.04 -4.04
CA ARG A 67 -1.02 8.99 -3.02
C ARG A 67 -2.33 8.22 -3.11
N ILE A 68 -3.45 8.92 -3.32
CA ILE A 68 -4.77 8.30 -3.52
C ILE A 68 -4.75 7.39 -4.75
N GLN A 69 -4.16 7.84 -5.83
CA GLN A 69 -4.07 7.06 -7.06
C GLN A 69 -3.37 5.72 -6.83
N ASP A 70 -2.24 5.73 -6.12
CA ASP A 70 -1.51 4.50 -5.83
C ASP A 70 -2.27 3.56 -4.90
N VAL A 71 -2.90 4.09 -3.85
CA VAL A 71 -3.69 3.28 -2.93
C VAL A 71 -4.86 2.62 -3.65
N ASN A 72 -5.62 3.39 -4.44
CA ASN A 72 -6.75 2.86 -5.19
C ASN A 72 -6.30 1.83 -6.24
N TRP A 73 -5.18 2.08 -6.90
CA TRP A 73 -4.62 1.11 -7.84
C TRP A 73 -4.33 -0.23 -7.15
N ALA A 74 -3.67 -0.19 -6.00
CA ALA A 74 -3.31 -1.41 -5.28
C ALA A 74 -4.54 -2.16 -4.77
N PHE A 75 -5.53 -1.43 -4.24
CA PHE A 75 -6.74 -2.04 -3.70
C PHE A 75 -7.60 -2.68 -4.79
N ASN A 76 -7.65 -2.09 -5.98
CA ASN A 76 -8.59 -2.50 -7.03
C ASN A 76 -7.96 -3.33 -8.14
N ASN A 77 -6.66 -3.56 -8.11
CA ASN A 77 -5.99 -4.40 -9.12
C ASN A 77 -6.13 -5.88 -8.74
N PRO A 78 -6.86 -6.68 -9.54
CA PRO A 78 -7.10 -8.09 -9.20
C PRO A 78 -5.84 -8.95 -9.21
N GLU A 79 -4.77 -8.50 -9.85
CA GLU A 79 -3.50 -9.23 -9.89
C GLU A 79 -2.66 -9.05 -8.63
N ILE A 80 -2.99 -8.07 -7.80
CA ILE A 80 -2.28 -7.79 -6.55
C ILE A 80 -2.91 -8.62 -5.43
N SER A 81 -2.09 -9.42 -4.75
CA SER A 81 -2.55 -10.29 -3.66
C SER A 81 -2.36 -9.68 -2.28
N ALA A 82 -1.37 -8.81 -2.12
CA ALA A 82 -1.10 -8.12 -0.87
C ALA A 82 -0.54 -6.72 -1.14
N ILE A 83 -0.67 -5.85 -0.15
CA ILE A 83 -0.22 -4.47 -0.23
C ILE A 83 0.77 -4.22 0.91
N TRP A 84 1.95 -3.72 0.58
CA TRP A 84 2.98 -3.36 1.53
C TRP A 84 3.19 -1.84 1.51
N ALA A 85 2.90 -1.18 2.63
CA ALA A 85 3.20 0.24 2.78
C ALA A 85 4.68 0.41 3.09
N SER A 86 5.38 1.20 2.29
CA SER A 86 6.84 1.34 2.36
C SER A 86 7.33 1.91 3.70
N ARG A 87 6.57 2.83 4.27
CA ARG A 87 6.82 3.37 5.61
C ARG A 87 5.55 4.06 6.12
N GLY A 88 5.55 4.34 7.42
CA GLY A 88 4.53 5.18 8.03
C GLY A 88 4.78 6.66 7.77
N GLY A 89 4.43 7.48 8.72
CA GLY A 89 4.57 8.92 8.63
C GLY A 89 3.25 9.61 8.91
N TYR A 90 2.92 10.59 8.09
CA TYR A 90 1.71 11.39 8.25
C TYR A 90 1.01 11.54 6.90
N GLY A 91 -0.30 11.62 6.92
CA GLY A 91 -1.07 11.95 5.72
C GLY A 91 -2.10 10.91 5.26
N CYS A 92 -2.07 9.68 5.80
CA CYS A 92 -3.03 8.66 5.40
C CYS A 92 -4.48 9.09 5.66
N GLN A 93 -4.75 9.80 6.75
CA GLN A 93 -6.10 10.25 7.07
C GLN A 93 -6.67 11.19 6.02
N HIS A 94 -5.82 11.88 5.26
CA HIS A 94 -6.26 12.75 4.17
C HIS A 94 -6.84 11.97 2.98
N LEU A 95 -6.58 10.67 2.92
CA LEU A 95 -6.95 9.83 1.79
C LEU A 95 -8.29 9.12 1.97
N LEU A 96 -8.77 8.98 3.21
CA LEU A 96 -9.88 8.09 3.54
C LEU A 96 -11.13 8.31 2.69
N ARG A 97 -11.56 9.57 2.54
CA ARG A 97 -12.80 9.89 1.82
C ARG A 97 -12.71 9.61 0.32
N HIS A 98 -11.50 9.44 -0.20
CA HIS A 98 -11.25 9.25 -1.63
C HIS A 98 -10.92 7.80 -1.99
N LEU A 99 -10.93 6.89 -1.02
CA LEU A 99 -10.62 5.49 -1.25
C LEU A 99 -11.82 4.79 -1.90
N LYS A 100 -11.54 3.99 -2.92
CA LYS A 100 -12.53 3.17 -3.62
C LYS A 100 -12.35 1.74 -3.15
N LEU A 101 -13.27 1.27 -2.31
CA LEU A 101 -13.12 -0.01 -1.60
C LEU A 101 -14.08 -1.10 -2.07
N SER A 102 -14.94 -0.85 -3.07
CA SER A 102 -15.91 -1.84 -3.51
C SER A 102 -15.26 -3.15 -3.94
N GLU A 103 -14.25 -3.06 -4.80
CA GLU A 103 -13.51 -4.25 -5.26
C GLU A 103 -12.77 -4.91 -4.11
N PHE A 104 -12.17 -4.15 -3.22
CA PHE A 104 -11.46 -4.66 -2.06
C PHE A 104 -12.39 -5.40 -1.10
N ARG A 105 -13.62 -4.93 -0.92
CA ARG A 105 -14.61 -5.58 -0.05
C ARG A 105 -15.02 -6.95 -0.57
N GLU A 106 -15.09 -7.10 -1.89
CA GLU A 106 -15.41 -8.38 -2.53
C GLU A 106 -14.20 -9.29 -2.61
N ASN A 107 -13.01 -8.72 -2.84
CA ASN A 107 -11.75 -9.43 -2.99
C ASN A 107 -10.69 -8.83 -2.07
N PRO A 108 -10.80 -9.07 -0.75
CA PRO A 108 -9.88 -8.46 0.20
C PRO A 108 -8.44 -8.92 0.01
N LYS A 109 -7.51 -8.05 0.40
CA LYS A 109 -6.07 -8.29 0.31
C LYS A 109 -5.44 -8.05 1.67
N TRP A 110 -4.29 -8.68 1.91
CA TRP A 110 -3.49 -8.37 3.08
C TRP A 110 -2.90 -6.97 2.93
N TYR A 111 -2.97 -6.18 3.99
CA TYR A 111 -2.38 -4.85 4.03
C TYR A 111 -1.34 -4.82 5.15
N ILE A 112 -0.08 -4.66 4.77
CA ILE A 112 1.06 -4.71 5.68
C ILE A 112 1.58 -3.28 5.87
N GLY A 113 1.50 -2.78 7.09
CA GLY A 113 1.95 -1.43 7.42
C GLY A 113 1.85 -1.15 8.90
N TYR A 114 2.36 -0.01 9.32
CA TYR A 114 2.32 0.41 10.72
C TYR A 114 2.27 1.94 10.79
N SER A 115 2.19 2.48 12.02
CA SER A 115 2.15 3.93 12.26
C SER A 115 0.94 4.56 11.55
N ASP A 116 1.14 5.60 10.75
CA ASP A 116 0.05 6.31 10.05
C ASP A 116 -0.80 5.39 9.16
N ASN A 117 -0.24 4.28 8.69
CA ASN A 117 -0.98 3.33 7.86
C ASN A 117 -2.12 2.64 8.61
N THR A 118 -2.10 2.64 9.95
CA THR A 118 -3.20 2.07 10.75
C THR A 118 -4.51 2.81 10.48
N VAL A 119 -4.45 4.06 10.05
CA VAL A 119 -5.64 4.84 9.66
C VAL A 119 -6.38 4.12 8.53
N ILE A 120 -5.63 3.66 7.49
CA ILE A 120 -6.21 2.91 6.38
C ILE A 120 -6.62 1.51 6.83
N GLN A 121 -5.81 0.85 7.64
CA GLN A 121 -6.09 -0.49 8.14
C GLN A 121 -7.37 -0.54 8.99
N SER A 122 -7.67 0.54 9.70
CA SER A 122 -8.84 0.64 10.57
C SER A 122 -10.10 1.06 9.82
N TYR A 123 -9.99 1.53 8.60
CA TYR A 123 -11.09 2.03 7.79
C TYR A 123 -11.88 0.88 7.15
#